data_aef38e2123642ffcf1c77e5a42862b15
#
_entry.id   aef38e2123642ffcf1c77e5a42862b15
#
_cell.length_a   1.000
_cell.length_b   1.000
_cell.length_c   1.000
_cell.angle_alpha   90.00
_cell.angle_beta   90.00
_cell.angle_gamma   90.00
#
_symmetry.space_group_name_H-M   'P 1'
#
loop_
_entity.id
_entity.type
_entity.pdbx_description
1 polymer ?
#
loop_
_entity_poly.entity_id
_entity_poly.type
_entity_poly.pdbx_seq_one_letter_code
_entity_poly.pdbx_strand_id
1 'polypeptide(L)'
;MFFSLQHTDMLSSARAGVVHTDHGDIQTPIFMPVGTDGTVKLIHRRELEDDIHAQIILGNTYHLYLRPGTYIIHEAGGLHRFENWKRPILTDSGGYQVFSLAQLRKMTEEGVHFSSHVDGRKLFFTPENVMDIEREIGADIVMAFDECCPGTADRTYAQASMERTHRWLDRCIARFDATPDLYDYKQHLFPIVQGCVYKDLRQEAAKRLRDLDRDGYAIGGLAVGEPTEQMYEMIEVVNDILPTDKPRYLMGVGTPWNILEAIERGVDMFDCVMPTRNGRNGMIFTMNGVMNMRNQKWADDFTELDPDGTCYVDHDYSRAYVRHLIQVKEGLGLSILSLHNLTFYLRLVTEARRHILQGDFKSWKDALLPQLQKRL
;
A
#
# COMPACT_ATOMS: atom_id res chain seq x y z
N MET A 1 9.25 14.74 16.01
CA MET A 1 9.33 14.82 14.52
C MET A 1 8.76 13.52 13.97
N PHE A 2 7.81 13.59 13.04
CA PHE A 2 7.13 12.39 12.52
C PHE A 2 8.00 11.60 11.52
N PHE A 3 8.87 12.28 10.75
CA PHE A 3 9.77 11.63 9.81
C PHE A 3 11.21 12.14 9.98
N SER A 4 12.16 11.22 10.02
CA SER A 4 13.59 11.50 10.09
C SER A 4 14.28 10.97 8.83
N LEU A 5 14.66 11.88 7.91
CA LEU A 5 15.47 11.53 6.75
C LEU A 5 16.89 11.23 7.21
N GLN A 6 17.41 10.04 6.88
CA GLN A 6 18.74 9.60 7.29
C GLN A 6 19.78 9.70 6.16
N HIS A 7 19.38 9.36 4.94
CA HIS A 7 20.28 9.39 3.78
C HIS A 7 19.52 9.58 2.48
N THR A 8 20.16 10.23 1.51
CA THR A 8 19.68 10.32 0.11
C THR A 8 20.80 9.81 -0.79
N ASP A 9 20.46 8.94 -1.73
CA ASP A 9 21.41 8.40 -2.71
C ASP A 9 21.99 9.52 -3.59
N MET A 10 23.29 9.45 -3.89
CA MET A 10 23.95 10.51 -4.65
C MET A 10 23.63 10.48 -6.16
N LEU A 11 23.18 9.35 -6.68
CA LEU A 11 22.94 9.12 -8.11
C LEU A 11 21.47 9.06 -8.48
N SER A 12 20.58 9.20 -7.48
CA SER A 12 19.12 9.14 -7.66
C SER A 12 18.40 9.93 -6.58
N SER A 13 17.07 9.97 -6.65
CA SER A 13 16.24 10.54 -5.59
C SER A 13 15.89 9.53 -4.47
N ALA A 14 16.45 8.32 -4.52
CA ALA A 14 16.20 7.28 -3.53
C ALA A 14 16.68 7.74 -2.14
N ARG A 15 15.85 7.48 -1.12
CA ARG A 15 16.13 7.97 0.23
C ARG A 15 15.77 6.94 1.30
N ALA A 16 16.52 6.93 2.39
CA ALA A 16 16.28 6.15 3.57
C ALA A 16 15.92 7.06 4.74
N GLY A 17 14.86 6.74 5.45
CA GLY A 17 14.38 7.49 6.60
C GLY A 17 13.72 6.60 7.65
N VAL A 18 13.10 7.24 8.64
CA VAL A 18 12.30 6.58 9.67
C VAL A 18 11.03 7.39 9.90
N VAL A 19 9.87 6.74 9.82
CA VAL A 19 8.59 7.29 10.27
C VAL A 19 8.39 6.87 11.72
N HIS A 20 8.06 7.82 12.59
CA HIS A 20 7.86 7.60 14.02
C HIS A 20 6.38 7.66 14.36
N THR A 21 5.85 6.58 14.94
CA THR A 21 4.48 6.50 15.45
C THR A 21 4.48 6.04 16.91
N ASP A 22 3.34 6.17 17.59
CA ASP A 22 3.21 5.71 18.97
C ASP A 22 3.25 4.17 19.10
N HIS A 23 3.02 3.43 18.00
CA HIS A 23 3.18 1.97 17.95
C HIS A 23 4.53 1.51 17.40
N GLY A 24 5.48 2.42 17.18
CA GLY A 24 6.85 2.11 16.83
C GLY A 24 7.35 2.79 15.55
N ASP A 25 8.62 2.56 15.27
CA ASP A 25 9.34 3.13 14.15
C ASP A 25 9.17 2.28 12.89
N ILE A 26 9.08 2.96 11.73
CA ILE A 26 8.98 2.35 10.41
C ILE A 26 10.17 2.79 9.59
N GLN A 27 11.06 1.88 9.26
CA GLN A 27 12.22 2.15 8.41
C GLN A 27 11.80 2.19 6.94
N THR A 28 12.07 3.30 6.26
CA THR A 28 11.74 3.46 4.84
C THR A 28 12.98 3.31 3.94
N PRO A 29 12.85 2.82 2.69
CA PRO A 29 11.60 2.40 2.01
C PRO A 29 10.95 1.20 2.69
N ILE A 30 9.59 1.14 2.67
CA ILE A 30 8.83 0.04 3.28
C ILE A 30 7.68 -0.42 2.39
N PHE A 31 7.41 -1.72 2.40
CA PHE A 31 6.20 -2.31 1.82
C PHE A 31 5.25 -2.72 2.95
N MET A 32 3.97 -2.34 2.83
CA MET A 32 2.92 -2.61 3.81
C MET A 32 2.08 -3.80 3.36
N PRO A 33 2.12 -4.95 4.04
CA PRO A 33 1.19 -6.05 3.79
C PRO A 33 -0.27 -5.60 3.97
N VAL A 34 -1.15 -5.97 3.02
CA VAL A 34 -2.55 -5.53 3.01
C VAL A 34 -3.42 -6.49 3.81
N GLY A 35 -3.98 -6.00 4.91
CA GLY A 35 -4.94 -6.66 5.80
C GLY A 35 -6.38 -6.20 5.56
N THR A 36 -6.98 -6.53 4.42
CA THR A 36 -8.26 -5.98 3.92
C THR A 36 -9.40 -6.05 4.92
N ASP A 37 -9.60 -7.20 5.57
CA ASP A 37 -10.73 -7.47 6.46
C ASP A 37 -10.26 -7.66 7.91
N GLY A 38 -9.28 -6.86 8.36
CA GLY A 38 -8.66 -7.02 9.67
C GLY A 38 -7.69 -8.22 9.74
N THR A 39 -7.16 -8.64 8.60
CA THR A 39 -6.13 -9.68 8.53
C THR A 39 -5.43 -9.69 7.18
N VAL A 40 -4.13 -9.97 7.18
CA VAL A 40 -3.39 -10.31 5.95
C VAL A 40 -3.79 -11.73 5.53
N LYS A 41 -4.35 -11.87 4.34
CA LYS A 41 -5.02 -13.12 3.91
C LYS A 41 -4.09 -14.35 3.97
N LEU A 42 -4.51 -15.37 4.74
CA LEU A 42 -3.85 -16.66 4.94
C LEU A 42 -2.50 -16.58 5.69
N ILE A 43 -2.26 -15.49 6.40
CA ILE A 43 -1.03 -15.28 7.18
C ILE A 43 -1.42 -15.06 8.64
N HIS A 44 -0.81 -15.80 9.55
CA HIS A 44 -0.97 -15.58 10.97
C HIS A 44 -0.17 -14.34 11.41
N ARG A 45 -0.66 -13.65 12.47
CA ARG A 45 0.06 -12.52 13.06
C ARG A 45 1.51 -12.85 13.42
N ARG A 46 1.76 -14.05 13.97
CA ARG A 46 3.13 -14.50 14.29
C ARG A 46 4.03 -14.52 13.06
N GLU A 47 3.56 -15.01 11.94
CA GLU A 47 4.32 -15.03 10.67
C GLU A 47 4.60 -13.62 10.15
N LEU A 48 3.66 -12.66 10.35
CA LEU A 48 3.90 -11.25 10.03
C LEU A 48 5.01 -10.64 10.90
N GLU A 49 5.09 -11.03 12.17
CA GLU A 49 6.07 -10.52 13.14
C GLU A 49 7.44 -11.21 13.01
N ASP A 50 7.45 -12.54 12.95
CA ASP A 50 8.66 -13.36 13.13
C ASP A 50 9.32 -13.77 11.82
N ASP A 51 8.56 -13.96 10.74
CA ASP A 51 9.07 -14.44 9.45
C ASP A 51 9.12 -13.32 8.39
N ILE A 52 8.03 -12.54 8.28
CA ILE A 52 7.92 -11.43 7.31
C ILE A 52 8.60 -10.17 7.84
N HIS A 53 8.67 -10.01 9.16
CA HIS A 53 9.18 -8.81 9.83
C HIS A 53 8.46 -7.53 9.43
N ALA A 54 7.13 -7.61 9.22
CA ALA A 54 6.32 -6.45 8.86
C ALA A 54 6.38 -5.40 9.97
N GLN A 55 6.78 -4.17 9.63
CA GLN A 55 6.85 -3.05 10.57
C GLN A 55 5.53 -2.29 10.63
N ILE A 56 4.73 -2.37 9.60
CA ILE A 56 3.43 -1.72 9.44
C ILE A 56 2.57 -2.61 8.53
N ILE A 57 1.26 -2.61 8.75
CA ILE A 57 0.27 -3.23 7.87
C ILE A 57 -0.75 -2.19 7.41
N LEU A 58 -1.49 -2.50 6.33
CA LEU A 58 -2.53 -1.64 5.81
C LEU A 58 -3.91 -2.28 5.99
N GLY A 59 -4.85 -1.57 6.60
CA GLY A 59 -6.27 -1.91 6.68
C GLY A 59 -7.09 -1.16 5.63
N ASN A 60 -8.21 -1.75 5.18
CA ASN A 60 -9.10 -1.07 4.24
C ASN A 60 -10.38 -0.60 4.94
N THR A 61 -10.53 0.70 5.09
CA THR A 61 -11.62 1.36 5.81
C THR A 61 -13.00 0.98 5.30
N TYR A 62 -13.20 0.92 3.98
CA TYR A 62 -14.45 0.47 3.39
C TYR A 62 -14.87 -0.93 3.85
N HIS A 63 -13.95 -1.89 3.87
CA HIS A 63 -14.24 -3.27 4.28
C HIS A 63 -14.51 -3.36 5.77
N LEU A 64 -13.68 -2.73 6.59
CA LEU A 64 -13.82 -2.69 8.06
C LEU A 64 -15.12 -2.00 8.49
N TYR A 65 -15.54 -0.94 7.80
CA TYR A 65 -16.83 -0.29 8.02
C TYR A 65 -18.00 -1.20 7.70
N LEU A 66 -17.95 -1.99 6.64
CA LEU A 66 -19.01 -2.94 6.28
C LEU A 66 -19.04 -4.13 7.24
N ARG A 67 -17.88 -4.68 7.59
CA ARG A 67 -17.70 -5.84 8.49
C ARG A 67 -16.34 -5.76 9.17
N PRO A 68 -16.27 -5.85 10.49
CA PRO A 68 -17.36 -6.10 11.45
C PRO A 68 -18.24 -4.86 11.70
N GLY A 69 -17.83 -3.67 11.21
CA GLY A 69 -18.41 -2.37 11.51
C GLY A 69 -17.61 -1.64 12.59
N THR A 70 -17.58 -0.30 12.49
CA THR A 70 -16.76 0.55 13.35
C THR A 70 -17.14 0.44 14.83
N TYR A 71 -18.44 0.24 15.13
CA TYR A 71 -18.89 0.02 16.51
C TYR A 71 -18.17 -1.16 17.18
N ILE A 72 -18.04 -2.31 16.49
CA ILE A 72 -17.38 -3.49 17.04
C ILE A 72 -15.87 -3.22 17.24
N ILE A 73 -15.24 -2.54 16.29
CA ILE A 73 -13.81 -2.20 16.37
C ILE A 73 -13.58 -1.22 17.53
N HIS A 74 -14.45 -0.23 17.70
CA HIS A 74 -14.37 0.74 18.79
C HIS A 74 -14.53 0.07 20.17
N GLU A 75 -15.54 -0.79 20.32
CA GLU A 75 -15.75 -1.54 21.57
C GLU A 75 -14.57 -2.49 21.93
N ALA A 76 -13.86 -2.97 20.90
CA ALA A 76 -12.62 -3.74 21.11
C ALA A 76 -11.43 -2.87 21.56
N GLY A 77 -11.54 -1.54 21.47
CA GLY A 77 -10.47 -0.59 21.80
C GLY A 77 -9.58 -0.26 20.60
N GLY A 78 -10.16 -0.20 19.39
CA GLY A 78 -9.51 0.10 18.13
C GLY A 78 -8.99 -1.13 17.39
N LEU A 79 -8.58 -0.91 16.13
CA LEU A 79 -8.15 -1.98 15.23
C LEU A 79 -6.93 -2.74 15.76
N HIS A 80 -5.99 -2.06 16.39
CA HIS A 80 -4.82 -2.67 17.02
C HIS A 80 -5.20 -3.74 18.05
N ARG A 81 -6.17 -3.44 18.93
CA ARG A 81 -6.65 -4.40 19.93
C ARG A 81 -7.52 -5.49 19.31
N PHE A 82 -8.33 -5.13 18.32
CA PHE A 82 -9.20 -6.08 17.62
C PHE A 82 -8.39 -7.16 16.88
N GLU A 83 -7.30 -6.79 16.19
CA GLU A 83 -6.41 -7.71 15.49
C GLU A 83 -5.30 -8.30 16.39
N ASN A 84 -5.14 -7.75 17.61
CA ASN A 84 -3.99 -7.99 18.46
C ASN A 84 -2.65 -7.68 17.78
N TRP A 85 -2.61 -6.63 16.95
CA TRP A 85 -1.42 -6.14 16.28
C TRP A 85 -0.79 -5.00 17.09
N LYS A 86 0.53 -5.06 17.37
CA LYS A 86 1.22 -4.12 18.26
C LYS A 86 2.08 -3.09 17.54
N ARG A 87 2.21 -3.22 16.24
CA ARG A 87 3.00 -2.33 15.38
C ARG A 87 2.09 -1.37 14.63
N PRO A 88 2.63 -0.36 13.91
CA PRO A 88 1.84 0.61 13.16
C PRO A 88 0.81 0.00 12.21
N ILE A 89 -0.29 0.73 12.03
CA ILE A 89 -1.32 0.47 11.03
C ILE A 89 -1.55 1.74 10.21
N LEU A 90 -1.66 1.59 8.89
CA LEU A 90 -2.21 2.61 7.99
C LEU A 90 -3.59 2.15 7.50
N THR A 91 -4.58 3.06 7.44
CA THR A 91 -5.86 2.80 6.77
C THR A 91 -6.06 3.69 5.56
N ASP A 92 -6.54 3.08 4.45
CA ASP A 92 -6.98 3.87 3.31
C ASP A 92 -8.31 4.59 3.59
N SER A 93 -8.70 5.54 2.74
CA SER A 93 -9.93 6.30 2.92
C SER A 93 -11.22 5.56 2.51
N GLY A 94 -11.10 4.39 1.90
CA GLY A 94 -12.21 3.69 1.26
C GLY A 94 -12.64 4.26 -0.10
N GLY A 95 -12.05 5.37 -0.54
CA GLY A 95 -12.41 6.04 -1.81
C GLY A 95 -12.24 5.14 -3.03
N TYR A 96 -11.11 4.46 -3.14
CA TYR A 96 -10.85 3.52 -4.24
C TYR A 96 -11.84 2.34 -4.25
N GLN A 97 -12.19 1.76 -3.11
CA GLN A 97 -13.11 0.63 -3.01
C GLN A 97 -14.53 1.04 -3.39
N VAL A 98 -15.00 2.21 -2.96
CA VAL A 98 -16.27 2.78 -3.42
C VAL A 98 -16.24 2.99 -4.93
N PHE A 99 -15.10 3.42 -5.48
CA PHE A 99 -14.92 3.56 -6.92
C PHE A 99 -14.94 2.21 -7.66
N SER A 100 -14.20 1.21 -7.19
CA SER A 100 -13.96 -0.04 -7.92
C SER A 100 -15.02 -1.13 -7.68
N LEU A 101 -15.65 -1.18 -6.50
CA LEU A 101 -16.54 -2.27 -6.09
C LEU A 101 -18.03 -1.90 -6.12
N ALA A 102 -18.37 -0.62 -6.03
CA ALA A 102 -19.77 -0.19 -6.02
C ALA A 102 -20.31 -0.06 -7.46
N GLN A 103 -21.09 -1.06 -7.90
CA GLN A 103 -21.73 -1.06 -9.23
C GLN A 103 -22.70 0.12 -9.42
N LEU A 104 -23.36 0.57 -8.34
CA LEU A 104 -24.28 1.70 -8.33
C LEU A 104 -23.76 2.74 -7.33
N ARG A 105 -22.96 3.67 -7.84
CA ARG A 105 -22.54 4.84 -7.07
C ARG A 105 -23.03 6.13 -7.71
N LYS A 106 -23.36 7.08 -6.88
CA LYS A 106 -23.65 8.46 -7.29
C LYS A 106 -22.74 9.39 -6.53
N MET A 107 -21.84 10.03 -7.26
CA MET A 107 -20.94 11.03 -6.73
C MET A 107 -21.60 12.40 -6.74
N THR A 108 -21.49 13.12 -5.64
CA THR A 108 -21.97 14.50 -5.47
C THR A 108 -20.88 15.34 -4.85
N GLU A 109 -21.09 16.62 -4.68
CA GLU A 109 -20.15 17.50 -3.97
C GLU A 109 -20.10 17.16 -2.47
N GLU A 110 -21.22 16.70 -1.91
CA GLU A 110 -21.33 16.34 -0.49
C GLU A 110 -20.60 15.04 -0.17
N GLY A 111 -20.50 14.10 -1.13
CA GLY A 111 -19.90 12.80 -0.94
C GLY A 111 -20.39 11.77 -1.95
N VAL A 112 -20.27 10.47 -1.61
CA VAL A 112 -20.59 9.35 -2.50
C VAL A 112 -21.70 8.48 -1.92
N HIS A 113 -22.80 8.38 -2.63
CA HIS A 113 -23.85 7.37 -2.39
C HIS A 113 -23.45 6.08 -3.10
N PHE A 114 -23.54 4.96 -2.40
CA PHE A 114 -23.24 3.65 -2.98
C PHE A 114 -24.04 2.54 -2.31
N SER A 115 -24.07 1.37 -2.92
CA SER A 115 -24.64 0.16 -2.33
C SER A 115 -23.53 -0.79 -1.89
N SER A 116 -23.64 -1.30 -0.67
CA SER A 116 -22.73 -2.32 -0.14
C SER A 116 -22.73 -3.55 -1.05
N HIS A 117 -21.56 -4.03 -1.44
CA HIS A 117 -21.39 -5.26 -2.22
C HIS A 117 -21.69 -6.53 -1.39
N VAL A 118 -21.81 -6.38 -0.07
CA VAL A 118 -22.02 -7.48 0.88
C VAL A 118 -23.49 -7.81 1.06
N ASP A 119 -24.34 -6.79 1.25
CA ASP A 119 -25.75 -6.92 1.63
C ASP A 119 -26.68 -5.97 0.85
N GLY A 120 -26.15 -5.17 -0.06
CA GLY A 120 -26.91 -4.27 -0.90
C GLY A 120 -27.47 -3.01 -0.20
N ARG A 121 -27.22 -2.82 1.10
CA ARG A 121 -27.69 -1.63 1.82
C ARG A 121 -27.11 -0.36 1.23
N LYS A 122 -27.91 0.71 1.21
CA LYS A 122 -27.49 2.03 0.73
C LYS A 122 -26.68 2.74 1.79
N LEU A 123 -25.54 3.28 1.38
CA LEU A 123 -24.57 3.96 2.22
C LEU A 123 -24.21 5.30 1.60
N PHE A 124 -23.72 6.20 2.45
CA PHE A 124 -23.28 7.52 2.04
C PHE A 124 -21.98 7.88 2.77
N PHE A 125 -20.88 8.00 2.02
CA PHE A 125 -19.61 8.49 2.54
C PHE A 125 -19.48 9.97 2.23
N THR A 126 -19.19 10.76 3.27
CA THR A 126 -18.78 12.16 3.17
C THR A 126 -17.37 12.31 3.75
N PRO A 127 -16.64 13.37 3.40
CA PRO A 127 -15.35 13.64 4.03
C PRO A 127 -15.38 13.61 5.56
N GLU A 128 -16.43 14.17 6.16
CA GLU A 128 -16.58 14.23 7.61
C GLU A 128 -16.80 12.86 8.24
N ASN A 129 -17.77 12.07 7.70
CA ASN A 129 -18.07 10.79 8.31
C ASN A 129 -16.97 9.75 8.06
N VAL A 130 -16.18 9.88 6.99
CA VAL A 130 -15.00 9.04 6.79
C VAL A 130 -13.95 9.35 7.87
N MET A 131 -13.74 10.61 8.23
CA MET A 131 -12.85 10.96 9.35
C MET A 131 -13.34 10.42 10.69
N ASP A 132 -14.66 10.42 10.93
CA ASP A 132 -15.24 9.78 12.12
C ASP A 132 -15.01 8.26 12.14
N ILE A 133 -15.19 7.61 10.99
CA ILE A 133 -14.90 6.19 10.80
C ILE A 133 -13.42 5.88 11.09
N GLU A 134 -12.50 6.72 10.57
CA GLU A 134 -11.05 6.57 10.82
C GLU A 134 -10.69 6.76 12.30
N ARG A 135 -11.36 7.68 13.00
CA ARG A 135 -11.21 7.82 14.45
C ARG A 135 -11.63 6.54 15.19
N GLU A 136 -12.78 5.95 14.82
CA GLU A 136 -13.28 4.72 15.45
C GLU A 136 -12.40 3.49 15.13
N ILE A 137 -11.86 3.40 13.92
CA ILE A 137 -10.90 2.34 13.53
C ILE A 137 -9.59 2.50 14.30
N GLY A 138 -9.04 3.70 14.38
CA GLY A 138 -7.87 3.98 15.20
C GLY A 138 -6.55 3.48 14.60
N ALA A 139 -6.29 3.68 13.32
CA ALA A 139 -4.97 3.44 12.73
C ALA A 139 -4.01 4.61 13.07
N ASP A 140 -2.69 4.38 13.03
CA ASP A 140 -1.67 5.43 13.26
C ASP A 140 -1.66 6.45 12.11
N ILE A 141 -1.80 5.98 10.87
CA ILE A 141 -1.83 6.80 9.68
C ILE A 141 -3.16 6.57 8.97
N VAL A 142 -3.88 7.66 8.70
CA VAL A 142 -5.18 7.62 8.03
C VAL A 142 -5.14 8.46 6.76
N MET A 143 -5.81 7.99 5.71
CA MET A 143 -5.85 8.70 4.44
C MET A 143 -7.06 9.63 4.37
N ALA A 144 -6.87 10.84 3.81
CA ALA A 144 -7.99 11.72 3.50
C ALA A 144 -8.91 11.09 2.45
N PHE A 145 -10.23 11.35 2.56
CA PHE A 145 -11.19 10.87 1.57
C PHE A 145 -11.00 11.59 0.24
N ASP A 146 -10.86 10.83 -0.84
CA ASP A 146 -10.53 11.32 -2.17
C ASP A 146 -11.38 10.70 -3.27
N GLU A 147 -11.36 11.29 -4.46
CA GLU A 147 -11.90 10.69 -5.67
C GLU A 147 -10.76 10.12 -6.53
N CYS A 148 -10.68 8.78 -6.59
CA CYS A 148 -9.75 8.11 -7.49
C CYS A 148 -10.28 8.14 -8.93
N CYS A 149 -9.62 8.93 -9.79
CA CYS A 149 -9.95 9.07 -11.20
C CYS A 149 -9.34 7.91 -12.02
N PRO A 150 -10.05 7.33 -13.03
CA PRO A 150 -9.43 6.37 -13.95
C PRO A 150 -8.22 6.95 -14.66
N GLY A 151 -7.15 6.16 -14.86
CA GLY A 151 -5.95 6.59 -15.59
C GLY A 151 -6.17 6.97 -17.06
N THR A 152 -7.32 6.57 -17.62
CA THR A 152 -7.75 6.88 -18.99
C THR A 152 -8.74 8.05 -19.08
N ALA A 153 -9.01 8.75 -17.96
CA ALA A 153 -9.93 9.87 -17.94
C ALA A 153 -9.45 11.03 -18.80
N ASP A 154 -10.38 11.74 -19.45
CA ASP A 154 -10.02 12.98 -20.14
C ASP A 154 -9.61 14.08 -19.15
N ARG A 155 -8.94 15.11 -19.67
CA ARG A 155 -8.39 16.19 -18.84
C ARG A 155 -9.46 16.97 -18.08
N THR A 156 -10.64 17.15 -18.67
CA THR A 156 -11.75 17.91 -18.05
C THR A 156 -12.26 17.17 -16.83
N TYR A 157 -12.48 15.87 -16.93
CA TYR A 157 -12.90 15.05 -15.80
C TYR A 157 -11.79 14.93 -14.75
N ALA A 158 -10.53 14.71 -15.18
CA ALA A 158 -9.39 14.64 -14.26
C ALA A 158 -9.23 15.93 -13.42
N GLN A 159 -9.40 17.09 -14.04
CA GLN A 159 -9.38 18.38 -13.37
C GLN A 159 -10.53 18.51 -12.35
N ALA A 160 -11.77 18.23 -12.77
CA ALA A 160 -12.94 18.31 -11.90
C ALA A 160 -12.84 17.35 -10.70
N SER A 161 -12.30 16.14 -10.91
CA SER A 161 -12.04 15.14 -9.87
C SER A 161 -10.96 15.62 -8.88
N MET A 162 -9.85 16.16 -9.38
CA MET A 162 -8.79 16.74 -8.54
C MET A 162 -9.33 17.91 -7.68
N GLU A 163 -10.05 18.83 -8.30
CA GLU A 163 -10.63 19.97 -7.57
C GLU A 163 -11.64 19.54 -6.50
N ARG A 164 -12.46 18.50 -6.77
CA ARG A 164 -13.36 17.89 -5.78
C ARG A 164 -12.57 17.27 -4.63
N THR A 165 -11.53 16.49 -4.95
CA THR A 165 -10.62 15.92 -3.93
C THR A 165 -10.04 17.01 -3.05
N HIS A 166 -9.66 18.16 -3.59
CA HIS A 166 -9.16 19.30 -2.81
C HIS A 166 -10.22 19.87 -1.85
N ARG A 167 -11.46 20.05 -2.30
CA ARG A 167 -12.55 20.54 -1.43
C ARG A 167 -12.91 19.52 -0.36
N TRP A 168 -12.90 18.24 -0.69
CA TRP A 168 -13.11 17.15 0.26
C TRP A 168 -11.96 17.08 1.28
N LEU A 169 -10.72 17.30 0.84
CA LEU A 169 -9.56 17.35 1.73
C LEU A 169 -9.71 18.46 2.78
N ASP A 170 -10.15 19.66 2.39
CA ASP A 170 -10.38 20.75 3.34
C ASP A 170 -11.39 20.36 4.43
N ARG A 171 -12.45 19.63 4.04
CA ARG A 171 -13.48 19.13 4.95
C ARG A 171 -12.94 17.99 5.84
N CYS A 172 -12.15 17.07 5.27
CA CYS A 172 -11.45 16.03 6.05
C CYS A 172 -10.56 16.67 7.12
N ILE A 173 -9.72 17.64 6.74
CA ILE A 173 -8.82 18.32 7.65
C ILE A 173 -9.62 19.03 8.76
N ALA A 174 -10.64 19.81 8.41
CA ALA A 174 -11.46 20.52 9.38
C ALA A 174 -12.11 19.54 10.39
N ARG A 175 -12.63 18.40 9.92
CA ARG A 175 -13.24 17.39 10.79
C ARG A 175 -12.20 16.68 11.66
N PHE A 176 -11.09 16.24 11.06
CA PHE A 176 -10.02 15.54 11.75
C PHE A 176 -9.40 16.38 12.86
N ASP A 177 -9.10 17.66 12.57
CA ASP A 177 -8.48 18.57 13.53
C ASP A 177 -9.47 19.01 14.64
N ALA A 178 -10.79 18.96 14.39
CA ALA A 178 -11.82 19.28 15.38
C ALA A 178 -12.21 18.09 16.27
N THR A 179 -11.80 16.87 15.93
CA THR A 179 -12.12 15.66 16.69
C THR A 179 -10.89 15.16 17.45
N PRO A 180 -11.01 14.84 18.76
CA PRO A 180 -9.90 14.27 19.52
C PRO A 180 -9.57 12.83 19.05
N ASP A 181 -8.35 12.41 19.33
CA ASP A 181 -8.00 10.99 19.25
C ASP A 181 -8.87 10.21 20.24
N LEU A 182 -9.40 9.04 19.82
CA LEU A 182 -10.28 8.21 20.66
C LEU A 182 -9.51 7.22 21.52
N TYR A 183 -8.22 7.05 21.25
CA TYR A 183 -7.34 6.11 21.93
C TYR A 183 -6.11 6.85 22.47
N ASP A 184 -5.30 6.18 23.29
CA ASP A 184 -4.13 6.76 23.99
C ASP A 184 -2.92 6.97 23.06
N TYR A 185 -3.15 7.22 21.76
CA TYR A 185 -2.10 7.47 20.77
C TYR A 185 -2.59 8.41 19.68
N LYS A 186 -1.63 9.05 19.01
CA LYS A 186 -1.89 10.04 17.96
C LYS A 186 -2.09 9.40 16.59
N GLN A 187 -3.12 9.88 15.88
CA GLN A 187 -3.32 9.57 14.47
C GLN A 187 -2.77 10.69 13.57
N HIS A 188 -2.26 10.31 12.39
CA HIS A 188 -1.67 11.22 11.40
C HIS A 188 -2.46 11.16 10.09
N LEU A 189 -3.02 12.30 9.67
CA LEU A 189 -3.79 12.41 8.43
C LEU A 189 -2.87 12.72 7.25
N PHE A 190 -2.85 11.83 6.24
CA PHE A 190 -2.13 12.02 4.98
C PHE A 190 -3.09 12.46 3.87
N PRO A 191 -2.87 13.62 3.25
CA PRO A 191 -3.56 14.02 2.02
C PRO A 191 -3.02 13.24 0.81
N ILE A 192 -3.87 13.13 -0.23
CA ILE A 192 -3.58 12.36 -1.44
C ILE A 192 -3.46 13.29 -2.64
N VAL A 193 -2.30 13.28 -3.32
CA VAL A 193 -2.10 13.98 -4.59
C VAL A 193 -2.84 13.22 -5.68
N GLN A 194 -3.82 13.87 -6.32
CA GLN A 194 -4.55 13.40 -7.49
C GLN A 194 -4.16 14.22 -8.74
N GLY A 195 -4.72 13.96 -9.92
CA GLY A 195 -4.44 14.68 -11.17
C GLY A 195 -4.24 13.78 -12.37
N CYS A 196 -4.57 12.47 -12.24
CA CYS A 196 -4.46 11.48 -13.30
C CYS A 196 -3.03 11.47 -13.90
N VAL A 197 -2.89 11.45 -15.22
CA VAL A 197 -1.59 11.49 -15.94
C VAL A 197 -1.25 12.89 -16.51
N TYR A 198 -1.89 13.94 -15.96
CA TYR A 198 -1.70 15.30 -16.43
C TYR A 198 -0.71 16.04 -15.53
N LYS A 199 0.45 16.34 -16.08
CA LYS A 199 1.59 16.96 -15.38
C LYS A 199 1.22 18.27 -14.67
N ASP A 200 0.49 19.14 -15.33
CA ASP A 200 0.04 20.43 -14.80
C ASP A 200 -0.90 20.24 -13.60
N LEU A 201 -1.84 19.28 -13.68
CA LEU A 201 -2.75 18.97 -12.58
C LEU A 201 -2.00 18.34 -11.39
N ARG A 202 -1.06 17.42 -11.64
CA ARG A 202 -0.19 16.86 -10.59
C ARG A 202 0.63 17.93 -9.89
N GLN A 203 1.19 18.87 -10.65
CA GLN A 203 1.94 20.00 -10.10
C GLN A 203 1.07 20.91 -9.24
N GLU A 204 -0.14 21.23 -9.71
CA GLU A 204 -1.09 22.05 -8.95
C GLU A 204 -1.48 21.35 -7.64
N ALA A 205 -1.86 20.08 -7.70
CA ALA A 205 -2.22 19.29 -6.55
C ALA A 205 -1.05 19.18 -5.54
N ALA A 206 0.16 18.82 -6.01
CA ALA A 206 1.32 18.70 -5.13
C ALA A 206 1.67 20.03 -4.43
N LYS A 207 1.62 21.17 -5.13
CA LYS A 207 1.84 22.49 -4.53
C LYS A 207 0.81 22.81 -3.44
N ARG A 208 -0.49 22.58 -3.75
CA ARG A 208 -1.55 22.79 -2.78
C ARG A 208 -1.34 21.94 -1.52
N LEU A 209 -1.04 20.66 -1.68
CA LEU A 209 -0.86 19.75 -0.55
C LEU A 209 0.38 20.11 0.27
N ARG A 210 1.50 20.46 -0.38
CA ARG A 210 2.71 20.94 0.29
C ARG A 210 2.42 22.10 1.23
N ASP A 211 1.60 23.06 0.76
CA ASP A 211 1.29 24.28 1.50
C ASP A 211 0.38 24.04 2.73
N LEU A 212 -0.20 22.83 2.87
CA LEU A 212 -0.95 22.38 4.04
C LEU A 212 -0.07 21.89 5.19
N ASP A 213 1.22 21.62 4.94
CA ASP A 213 2.24 21.17 5.91
C ASP A 213 1.77 20.02 6.82
N ARG A 214 1.28 18.92 6.22
CA ARG A 214 0.90 17.72 6.96
C ARG A 214 2.10 16.81 7.25
N ASP A 215 1.89 15.79 8.10
CA ASP A 215 2.95 14.90 8.56
C ASP A 215 3.51 13.98 7.46
N GLY A 216 2.74 13.71 6.40
CA GLY A 216 3.14 12.95 5.23
C GLY A 216 2.17 13.11 4.07
N TYR A 217 2.51 12.57 2.91
CA TYR A 217 1.75 12.75 1.67
C TYR A 217 1.65 11.44 0.89
N ALA A 218 0.49 11.20 0.28
CA ALA A 218 0.32 10.07 -0.63
C ALA A 218 0.18 10.53 -2.08
N ILE A 219 0.59 9.64 -2.99
CA ILE A 219 0.44 9.77 -4.45
C ILE A 219 -0.59 8.72 -4.87
N GLY A 220 -1.81 9.18 -5.16
CA GLY A 220 -2.91 8.32 -5.59
C GLY A 220 -3.20 8.43 -7.09
N GLY A 221 -4.16 7.62 -7.58
CA GLY A 221 -4.62 7.67 -8.97
C GLY A 221 -3.55 7.34 -10.01
N LEU A 222 -2.59 6.48 -9.64
CA LEU A 222 -1.61 5.85 -10.51
C LEU A 222 -1.75 4.32 -10.42
N ALA A 223 -1.19 3.58 -11.40
CA ALA A 223 -1.40 2.14 -11.59
C ALA A 223 -2.89 1.76 -11.76
N VAL A 224 -3.66 2.63 -12.40
CA VAL A 224 -5.11 2.47 -12.67
C VAL A 224 -5.43 2.44 -14.18
N GLY A 225 -4.47 2.00 -15.00
CA GLY A 225 -4.64 1.76 -16.44
C GLY A 225 -3.74 2.57 -17.36
N GLU A 226 -2.92 3.47 -16.84
CA GLU A 226 -1.93 4.21 -17.60
C GLU A 226 -0.68 3.37 -17.93
N PRO A 227 0.10 3.74 -18.97
CA PRO A 227 1.41 3.17 -19.23
C PRO A 227 2.39 3.40 -18.06
N THR A 228 3.28 2.45 -17.83
CA THR A 228 4.24 2.48 -16.71
C THR A 228 5.16 3.73 -16.76
N GLU A 229 5.58 4.13 -17.95
CA GLU A 229 6.44 5.30 -18.15
C GLU A 229 5.75 6.61 -17.73
N GLN A 230 4.44 6.71 -17.99
CA GLN A 230 3.64 7.86 -17.53
C GLN A 230 3.51 7.87 -16.00
N MET A 231 3.32 6.69 -15.39
CA MET A 231 3.32 6.58 -13.93
C MET A 231 4.63 7.10 -13.35
N TYR A 232 5.78 6.70 -13.91
CA TYR A 232 7.09 7.16 -13.43
C TYR A 232 7.27 8.67 -13.59
N GLU A 233 6.88 9.22 -14.74
CA GLU A 233 6.93 10.69 -14.96
C GLU A 233 6.08 11.43 -13.92
N MET A 234 4.86 10.95 -13.61
CA MET A 234 4.00 11.60 -12.64
C MET A 234 4.56 11.51 -11.20
N ILE A 235 5.24 10.42 -10.85
CA ILE A 235 5.94 10.31 -9.56
C ILE A 235 7.05 11.36 -9.46
N GLU A 236 7.88 11.52 -10.48
CA GLU A 236 8.94 12.53 -10.52
C GLU A 236 8.35 13.95 -10.37
N VAL A 237 7.34 14.27 -11.17
CA VAL A 237 6.65 15.58 -11.13
C VAL A 237 6.13 15.93 -9.73
N VAL A 238 5.57 14.96 -9.02
CA VAL A 238 5.03 15.16 -7.68
C VAL A 238 6.17 15.27 -6.66
N ASN A 239 7.15 14.38 -6.73
CA ASN A 239 8.24 14.33 -5.76
C ASN A 239 9.21 15.51 -5.84
N ASP A 240 9.30 16.18 -6.99
CA ASP A 240 10.03 17.46 -7.15
C ASP A 240 9.41 18.60 -6.34
N ILE A 241 8.14 18.48 -5.92
CA ILE A 241 7.37 19.52 -5.24
C ILE A 241 7.14 19.19 -3.76
N LEU A 242 6.89 17.94 -3.44
CA LEU A 242 6.63 17.52 -2.06
C LEU A 242 7.85 17.72 -1.16
N PRO A 243 7.65 18.07 0.12
CA PRO A 243 8.74 18.31 1.07
C PRO A 243 9.66 17.10 1.22
N THR A 244 10.96 17.34 1.40
CA THR A 244 11.97 16.29 1.58
C THR A 244 12.01 15.74 3.01
N ASP A 245 11.51 16.48 3.96
CA ASP A 245 11.43 16.12 5.39
C ASP A 245 10.10 15.43 5.79
N LYS A 246 9.33 14.98 4.79
CA LYS A 246 8.07 14.26 4.98
C LYS A 246 8.10 12.93 4.21
N PRO A 247 7.43 11.86 4.70
CA PRO A 247 7.32 10.60 3.99
C PRO A 247 6.36 10.72 2.81
N ARG A 248 6.65 9.94 1.75
CA ARG A 248 5.88 9.89 0.50
C ARG A 248 5.39 8.48 0.26
N TYR A 249 4.10 8.31 0.19
CA TYR A 249 3.44 7.02 0.01
C TYR A 249 2.85 6.90 -1.39
N LEU A 250 3.30 5.93 -2.19
CA LEU A 250 2.73 5.60 -3.50
C LEU A 250 1.72 4.46 -3.34
N MET A 251 0.44 4.77 -3.57
CA MET A 251 -0.68 3.88 -3.29
C MET A 251 -0.86 2.81 -4.37
N GLY A 252 -1.01 1.55 -3.96
CA GLY A 252 -1.43 0.43 -4.82
C GLY A 252 -0.41 -0.06 -5.84
N VAL A 253 0.84 0.41 -5.80
CA VAL A 253 1.91 0.01 -6.73
C VAL A 253 2.64 -1.22 -6.24
N GLY A 254 2.74 -2.22 -7.09
CA GLY A 254 2.86 -3.56 -6.70
C GLY A 254 3.83 -4.49 -7.40
N THR A 255 4.34 -4.28 -8.62
CA THR A 255 5.37 -5.16 -9.15
C THR A 255 6.73 -4.85 -8.51
N PRO A 256 7.59 -5.87 -8.26
CA PRO A 256 8.90 -5.63 -7.65
C PRO A 256 9.74 -4.58 -8.38
N TRP A 257 9.72 -4.60 -9.70
CA TRP A 257 10.46 -3.62 -10.53
C TRP A 257 9.87 -2.22 -10.43
N ASN A 258 8.52 -2.06 -10.40
CA ASN A 258 7.90 -0.75 -10.23
C ASN A 258 8.19 -0.15 -8.85
N ILE A 259 8.29 -0.99 -7.81
CA ILE A 259 8.69 -0.55 -6.46
C ILE A 259 10.12 -0.01 -6.49
N LEU A 260 11.08 -0.72 -7.08
CA LEU A 260 12.46 -0.25 -7.16
C LEU A 260 12.59 1.03 -8.00
N GLU A 261 11.86 1.13 -9.10
CA GLU A 261 11.81 2.34 -9.93
C GLU A 261 11.19 3.53 -9.20
N ALA A 262 10.15 3.29 -8.38
CA ALA A 262 9.54 4.34 -7.57
C ALA A 262 10.45 4.77 -6.39
N ILE A 263 11.19 3.83 -5.78
CA ILE A 263 12.21 4.15 -4.77
C ILE A 263 13.30 5.06 -5.38
N GLU A 264 13.79 4.76 -6.59
CA GLU A 264 14.74 5.62 -7.31
C GLU A 264 14.25 7.06 -7.44
N ARG A 265 12.93 7.24 -7.57
CA ARG A 265 12.24 8.53 -7.71
C ARG A 265 11.83 9.17 -6.38
N GLY A 266 12.26 8.61 -5.24
CA GLY A 266 12.09 9.21 -3.92
C GLY A 266 10.79 8.86 -3.20
N VAL A 267 10.18 7.70 -3.50
CA VAL A 267 9.03 7.16 -2.76
C VAL A 267 9.52 6.34 -1.56
N ASP A 268 8.82 6.46 -0.43
CA ASP A 268 9.19 5.84 0.85
C ASP A 268 8.31 4.65 1.24
N MET A 269 7.01 4.69 0.90
CA MET A 269 6.03 3.74 1.40
C MET A 269 5.21 3.17 0.24
N PHE A 270 4.88 1.88 0.31
CA PHE A 270 4.18 1.13 -0.72
C PHE A 270 3.17 0.18 -0.10
N ASP A 271 2.07 -0.07 -0.81
CA ASP A 271 1.16 -1.18 -0.58
C ASP A 271 0.76 -1.81 -1.91
N CYS A 272 0.40 -3.05 -1.88
CA CYS A 272 -0.38 -3.70 -2.94
C CYS A 272 -0.89 -5.06 -2.46
N VAL A 273 -2.06 -5.46 -2.96
CA VAL A 273 -2.59 -6.82 -2.74
C VAL A 273 -1.86 -7.90 -3.57
N MET A 274 -0.96 -7.48 -4.47
CA MET A 274 -0.29 -8.35 -5.43
C MET A 274 0.47 -9.52 -4.78
N PRO A 275 1.26 -9.36 -3.71
CA PRO A 275 1.98 -10.48 -3.11
C PRO A 275 1.06 -11.64 -2.74
N THR A 276 0.02 -11.39 -1.96
CA THR A 276 -0.93 -12.43 -1.52
C THR A 276 -1.90 -12.85 -2.63
N ARG A 277 -2.33 -11.93 -3.52
CA ARG A 277 -3.19 -12.26 -4.66
C ARG A 277 -2.46 -13.18 -5.63
N ASN A 278 -1.23 -12.86 -5.99
CA ASN A 278 -0.42 -13.67 -6.91
C ASN A 278 -0.06 -15.02 -6.28
N GLY A 279 0.32 -15.05 -4.99
CA GLY A 279 0.54 -16.29 -4.26
C GLY A 279 -0.66 -17.23 -4.32
N ARG A 280 -1.86 -16.74 -4.01
CA ARG A 280 -3.11 -17.51 -4.12
C ARG A 280 -3.43 -17.96 -5.55
N ASN A 281 -2.88 -17.29 -6.57
CA ASN A 281 -3.01 -17.67 -7.97
C ASN A 281 -1.85 -18.55 -8.48
N GLY A 282 -0.91 -18.93 -7.60
CA GLY A 282 0.21 -19.80 -7.93
C GLY A 282 1.40 -19.08 -8.55
N MET A 283 1.50 -17.77 -8.42
CA MET A 283 2.63 -16.97 -8.92
C MET A 283 3.47 -16.46 -7.75
N ILE A 284 4.78 -16.68 -7.82
CA ILE A 284 5.75 -16.15 -6.85
C ILE A 284 6.83 -15.32 -7.53
N PHE A 285 7.40 -14.41 -6.74
CA PHE A 285 8.51 -13.56 -7.11
C PHE A 285 9.76 -13.99 -6.33
N THR A 286 10.88 -14.15 -7.02
CA THR A 286 12.18 -14.45 -6.42
C THR A 286 13.22 -13.44 -6.88
N MET A 287 14.39 -13.40 -6.26
CA MET A 287 15.50 -12.55 -6.72
C MET A 287 16.00 -12.93 -8.13
N ASN A 288 15.68 -14.13 -8.60
CA ASN A 288 16.07 -14.66 -9.91
C ASN A 288 14.98 -14.53 -10.98
N GLY A 289 13.75 -14.15 -10.60
CA GLY A 289 12.64 -13.98 -11.53
C GLY A 289 11.29 -14.45 -10.99
N VAL A 290 10.34 -14.59 -11.90
CA VAL A 290 8.94 -14.92 -11.59
C VAL A 290 8.68 -16.39 -11.91
N MET A 291 8.12 -17.14 -10.95
CA MET A 291 7.71 -18.53 -11.11
C MET A 291 6.19 -18.67 -11.10
N ASN A 292 5.66 -19.43 -12.07
CA ASN A 292 4.27 -19.87 -12.01
C ASN A 292 4.23 -21.33 -11.58
N MET A 293 3.82 -21.57 -10.33
CA MET A 293 3.78 -22.91 -9.72
C MET A 293 2.76 -23.85 -10.36
N ARG A 294 1.91 -23.37 -11.27
CA ARG A 294 1.00 -24.21 -12.06
C ARG A 294 1.69 -24.89 -13.24
N ASN A 295 2.88 -24.44 -13.64
CA ASN A 295 3.60 -24.97 -14.79
C ASN A 295 3.96 -26.44 -14.59
N GLN A 296 3.83 -27.22 -15.67
CA GLN A 296 4.09 -28.68 -15.65
C GLN A 296 5.53 -29.02 -15.30
N LYS A 297 6.48 -28.18 -15.63
CA LYS A 297 7.90 -28.39 -15.34
C LYS A 297 8.24 -28.56 -13.86
N TRP A 298 7.36 -28.11 -12.96
CA TRP A 298 7.53 -28.26 -11.51
C TRP A 298 6.92 -29.54 -10.95
N ALA A 299 6.33 -30.42 -11.79
CA ALA A 299 5.59 -31.59 -11.33
C ALA A 299 6.45 -32.65 -10.62
N ASP A 300 7.71 -32.74 -11.01
CA ASP A 300 8.72 -33.66 -10.50
C ASP A 300 10.00 -32.94 -10.04
N ASP A 301 9.91 -31.63 -9.79
CA ASP A 301 10.99 -30.83 -9.21
C ASP A 301 10.94 -30.92 -7.67
N PHE A 302 11.78 -31.78 -7.10
CA PHE A 302 11.88 -32.01 -5.65
C PHE A 302 12.88 -31.09 -4.94
N THR A 303 13.38 -30.08 -5.63
CA THR A 303 14.22 -29.05 -5.01
C THR A 303 13.38 -28.08 -4.15
N GLU A 304 14.03 -27.31 -3.31
CA GLU A 304 13.42 -26.28 -2.48
C GLU A 304 12.60 -25.28 -3.31
N LEU A 305 11.57 -24.70 -2.71
CA LEU A 305 10.70 -23.73 -3.39
C LEU A 305 11.51 -22.56 -3.94
N ASP A 306 12.34 -21.93 -3.09
CA ASP A 306 13.31 -20.90 -3.47
C ASP A 306 14.59 -21.07 -2.65
N PRO A 307 15.67 -21.67 -3.21
CA PRO A 307 16.92 -21.88 -2.48
C PRO A 307 17.60 -20.58 -1.99
N ASP A 308 17.31 -19.44 -2.64
CA ASP A 308 17.82 -18.12 -2.25
C ASP A 308 16.81 -17.34 -1.39
N GLY A 309 15.68 -17.95 -1.06
CA GLY A 309 14.64 -17.37 -0.21
C GLY A 309 15.09 -17.21 1.24
N THR A 310 14.36 -16.43 2.02
CA THR A 310 14.69 -16.17 3.43
C THR A 310 13.60 -16.62 4.40
N CYS A 311 12.49 -17.13 3.89
CA CYS A 311 11.39 -17.66 4.67
C CYS A 311 11.56 -19.16 4.90
N TYR A 312 11.10 -19.69 6.04
CA TYR A 312 11.15 -21.13 6.30
C TYR A 312 10.43 -21.95 5.23
N VAL A 313 9.34 -21.44 4.66
CA VAL A 313 8.60 -22.15 3.59
C VAL A 313 9.41 -22.34 2.30
N ASP A 314 10.43 -21.52 2.10
CA ASP A 314 11.29 -21.59 0.92
C ASP A 314 12.15 -22.86 0.91
N HIS A 315 12.50 -23.36 2.10
CA HIS A 315 13.39 -24.49 2.34
C HIS A 315 12.65 -25.77 2.77
N ASP A 316 11.52 -25.63 3.48
CA ASP A 316 10.77 -26.77 4.03
C ASP A 316 9.93 -27.49 2.96
N TYR A 317 9.61 -26.81 1.84
CA TYR A 317 8.70 -27.36 0.82
C TYR A 317 9.35 -27.46 -0.56
N SER A 318 9.17 -28.60 -1.23
CA SER A 318 9.61 -28.74 -2.62
C SER A 318 8.63 -28.11 -3.61
N ARG A 319 9.15 -27.69 -4.76
CA ARG A 319 8.34 -27.13 -5.87
C ARG A 319 7.24 -28.11 -6.31
N ALA A 320 7.56 -29.42 -6.42
CA ALA A 320 6.59 -30.45 -6.78
C ALA A 320 5.43 -30.52 -5.79
N TYR A 321 5.71 -30.50 -4.49
CA TYR A 321 4.68 -30.55 -3.45
C TYR A 321 3.81 -29.28 -3.45
N VAL A 322 4.41 -28.10 -3.50
CA VAL A 322 3.67 -26.84 -3.57
C VAL A 322 2.81 -26.76 -4.82
N ARG A 323 3.34 -27.19 -5.98
CA ARG A 323 2.55 -27.30 -7.20
C ARG A 323 1.33 -28.21 -7.01
N HIS A 324 1.51 -29.38 -6.40
CA HIS A 324 0.40 -30.29 -6.08
C HIS A 324 -0.68 -29.59 -5.26
N LEU A 325 -0.31 -28.90 -4.17
CA LEU A 325 -1.25 -28.16 -3.32
C LEU A 325 -2.05 -27.10 -4.10
N ILE A 326 -1.39 -26.36 -5.00
CA ILE A 326 -2.05 -25.36 -5.85
C ILE A 326 -3.02 -26.02 -6.83
N GLN A 327 -2.68 -27.17 -7.40
CA GLN A 327 -3.52 -27.89 -8.34
C GLN A 327 -4.82 -28.40 -7.68
N VAL A 328 -4.71 -28.94 -6.46
CA VAL A 328 -5.86 -29.45 -5.69
C VAL A 328 -6.55 -28.36 -4.86
N LYS A 329 -6.07 -27.11 -4.95
CA LYS A 329 -6.62 -25.92 -4.27
C LYS A 329 -6.59 -26.03 -2.75
N GLU A 330 -5.55 -26.65 -2.19
CA GLU A 330 -5.35 -26.70 -0.74
C GLU A 330 -4.97 -25.34 -0.15
N GLY A 331 -5.58 -25.01 0.99
CA GLY A 331 -5.32 -23.74 1.70
C GLY A 331 -3.86 -23.57 2.10
N LEU A 332 -3.17 -24.67 2.46
CA LEU A 332 -1.74 -24.64 2.80
C LEU A 332 -0.88 -24.13 1.63
N GLY A 333 -1.15 -24.57 0.39
CA GLY A 333 -0.39 -24.08 -0.77
C GLY A 333 -0.58 -22.59 -1.02
N LEU A 334 -1.80 -22.08 -0.78
CA LEU A 334 -2.09 -20.64 -0.90
C LEU A 334 -1.38 -19.82 0.20
N SER A 335 -1.29 -20.37 1.41
CA SER A 335 -0.58 -19.77 2.54
C SER A 335 0.93 -19.73 2.27
N ILE A 336 1.55 -20.85 1.91
CA ILE A 336 2.97 -20.98 1.57
C ILE A 336 3.38 -19.89 0.55
N LEU A 337 2.67 -19.79 -0.57
CA LEU A 337 3.03 -18.83 -1.62
C LEU A 337 2.75 -17.38 -1.23
N SER A 338 1.75 -17.12 -0.37
CA SER A 338 1.49 -15.78 0.15
C SER A 338 2.58 -15.34 1.12
N LEU A 339 3.01 -16.24 2.00
CA LEU A 339 4.08 -16.01 2.96
C LEU A 339 5.42 -15.77 2.24
N HIS A 340 5.79 -16.66 1.30
CA HIS A 340 6.95 -16.47 0.44
C HIS A 340 6.97 -15.08 -0.22
N ASN A 341 5.88 -14.71 -0.91
CA ASN A 341 5.82 -13.44 -1.61
C ASN A 341 5.93 -12.24 -0.68
N LEU A 342 5.28 -12.25 0.47
CA LEU A 342 5.39 -11.14 1.44
C LEU A 342 6.82 -11.02 1.97
N THR A 343 7.44 -12.13 2.34
CA THR A 343 8.85 -12.13 2.79
C THR A 343 9.78 -11.61 1.71
N PHE A 344 9.57 -12.02 0.45
CA PHE A 344 10.32 -11.50 -0.69
C PHE A 344 10.17 -9.97 -0.83
N TYR A 345 8.93 -9.43 -0.73
CA TYR A 345 8.70 -7.99 -0.87
C TYR A 345 9.36 -7.19 0.26
N LEU A 346 9.26 -7.66 1.51
CA LEU A 346 9.91 -6.99 2.63
C LEU A 346 11.44 -7.05 2.52
N ARG A 347 11.98 -8.21 2.11
CA ARG A 347 13.41 -8.35 1.79
C ARG A 347 13.85 -7.36 0.71
N LEU A 348 13.10 -7.25 -0.39
CA LEU A 348 13.42 -6.36 -1.51
C LEU A 348 13.58 -4.90 -1.07
N VAL A 349 12.64 -4.38 -0.28
CA VAL A 349 12.72 -2.99 0.20
C VAL A 349 13.78 -2.82 1.29
N THR A 350 14.04 -3.84 2.09
CA THR A 350 15.15 -3.84 3.09
C THR A 350 16.51 -3.80 2.40
N GLU A 351 16.71 -4.60 1.36
CA GLU A 351 17.93 -4.55 0.54
C GLU A 351 18.07 -3.19 -0.17
N ALA A 352 16.97 -2.65 -0.73
CA ALA A 352 16.96 -1.31 -1.31
C ALA A 352 17.44 -0.26 -0.28
N ARG A 353 16.88 -0.29 0.94
CA ARG A 353 17.31 0.59 2.03
C ARG A 353 18.81 0.42 2.34
N ARG A 354 19.31 -0.81 2.45
CA ARG A 354 20.72 -1.09 2.72
C ARG A 354 21.61 -0.46 1.66
N HIS A 355 21.27 -0.62 0.39
CA HIS A 355 22.03 -0.06 -0.73
C HIS A 355 21.93 1.48 -0.80
N ILE A 356 20.80 2.07 -0.43
CA ILE A 356 20.69 3.53 -0.28
C ILE A 356 21.68 4.03 0.78
N LEU A 357 21.69 3.41 1.96
CA LEU A 357 22.59 3.79 3.06
C LEU A 357 24.09 3.58 2.72
N GLN A 358 24.40 2.63 1.84
CA GLN A 358 25.75 2.37 1.34
C GLN A 358 26.16 3.27 0.16
N GLY A 359 25.19 3.97 -0.47
CA GLY A 359 25.44 4.87 -1.60
C GLY A 359 25.65 4.17 -2.94
N ASP A 360 25.19 2.91 -3.09
CA ASP A 360 25.30 2.11 -4.32
C ASP A 360 23.93 1.61 -4.85
N PHE A 361 22.83 2.21 -4.39
CA PHE A 361 21.48 1.79 -4.72
C PHE A 361 21.24 1.72 -6.24
N LYS A 362 21.62 2.77 -6.98
CA LYS A 362 21.37 2.82 -8.43
C LYS A 362 22.05 1.67 -9.16
N SER A 363 23.31 1.39 -8.89
CA SER A 363 24.06 0.31 -9.54
C SER A 363 23.51 -1.08 -9.18
N TRP A 364 23.13 -1.29 -7.92
CA TRP A 364 22.49 -2.52 -7.46
C TRP A 364 21.13 -2.72 -8.13
N LYS A 365 20.27 -1.69 -8.15
CA LYS A 365 18.96 -1.75 -8.80
C LYS A 365 19.09 -2.08 -10.29
N ASP A 366 19.95 -1.37 -11.02
CA ASP A 366 20.12 -1.57 -12.46
C ASP A 366 20.62 -2.99 -12.81
N ALA A 367 21.43 -3.60 -11.96
CA ALA A 367 21.88 -4.99 -12.11
C ALA A 367 20.76 -6.00 -11.78
N LEU A 368 19.89 -5.70 -10.81
CA LEU A 368 18.84 -6.61 -10.34
C LEU A 368 17.60 -6.59 -11.23
N LEU A 369 17.18 -5.44 -11.77
CA LEU A 369 15.94 -5.29 -12.53
C LEU A 369 15.74 -6.31 -13.67
N PRO A 370 16.74 -6.59 -14.54
CA PRO A 370 16.59 -7.59 -15.59
C PRO A 370 16.37 -9.01 -15.06
N GLN A 371 16.85 -9.31 -13.84
CA GLN A 371 16.68 -10.62 -13.21
C GLN A 371 15.25 -10.77 -12.70
N LEU A 372 14.73 -9.76 -11.98
CA LEU A 372 13.37 -9.79 -11.43
C LEU A 372 12.28 -9.98 -12.48
N GLN A 373 12.53 -9.56 -13.71
CA GLN A 373 11.57 -9.64 -14.81
C GLN A 373 11.62 -10.97 -15.60
N LYS A 374 12.64 -11.81 -15.35
CA LYS A 374 12.73 -13.12 -16.01
C LYS A 374 11.55 -14.00 -15.63
N ARG A 375 11.10 -14.82 -16.57
CA ARG A 375 10.14 -15.89 -16.31
C ARG A 375 10.90 -17.21 -16.21
N LEU A 376 10.88 -17.79 -15.03
CA LEU A 376 11.53 -19.05 -14.70
C LEU A 376 10.64 -20.24 -15.03
#